data_a881f21d07be3da08eaa3b45d48569bb
#
_entry.id   a881f21d07be3da08eaa3b45d48569bb
#
_cell.length_a   1.000
_cell.length_b   1.000
_cell.length_c   1.000
_cell.angle_alpha   90.00
_cell.angle_beta   90.00
_cell.angle_gamma   90.00
#
_symmetry.space_group_name_H-M   'P 1'
#
loop_
_entity.id
_entity.type
_entity.pdbx_description
1 polymer ?
#
loop_
_entity_poly.entity_id
_entity_poly.type
_entity_poly.pdbx_seq_one_letter_code
_entity_poly.pdbx_strand_id
1 'polypeptide(L)'
;IPIQIMEHLQISISSRIELELHTEQAFSKVRPDILSLACLRGDKEAITYILPVRILLQYLSSKEIALLREPLWKIDVDLSFKEYGKEFIEGEIRGPIPILYGSIEDPFLTFDQDLIFGMTEESEKIIYKIIDLYYEHRISYNLQEGDLLWIDNRRAVHGRSPFSARYDGYDRFLVRSFAVYDYEKIKYACPVQEYLVSAIYS
;
A
#
# COMPACT_ATOMS: atom_id res chain seq x y z
N ILE A 1 5.24 0.74 15.96
CA ILE A 1 4.79 1.46 17.17
C ILE A 1 4.33 2.83 16.73
N PRO A 2 3.19 3.35 17.20
CA PRO A 2 2.73 4.68 16.86
C PRO A 2 3.66 5.77 17.41
N ILE A 3 3.76 6.89 16.70
CA ILE A 3 4.55 8.05 17.10
C ILE A 3 3.63 9.26 17.21
N GLN A 4 3.61 9.93 18.37
CA GLN A 4 2.64 10.97 18.70
C GLN A 4 2.65 12.14 17.71
N ILE A 5 3.81 12.64 17.34
CA ILE A 5 3.94 13.77 16.40
C ILE A 5 3.47 13.43 14.96
N MET A 6 3.31 12.12 14.66
CA MET A 6 2.88 11.58 13.36
C MET A 6 1.43 11.05 13.38
N GLU A 7 0.70 11.22 14.49
CA GLU A 7 -0.59 10.55 14.70
C GLU A 7 -1.69 10.89 13.69
N HIS A 8 -1.56 12.00 12.97
CA HIS A 8 -2.51 12.50 11.97
C HIS A 8 -1.98 12.43 10.52
N LEU A 9 -0.86 11.76 10.25
CA LEU A 9 -0.29 11.62 8.91
C LEU A 9 -0.69 10.31 8.24
N GLN A 10 -0.81 10.29 6.91
CA GLN A 10 -1.06 9.09 6.10
C GLN A 10 0.19 8.20 6.00
N ILE A 11 0.65 7.68 7.15
CA ILE A 11 1.82 6.80 7.26
C ILE A 11 1.56 5.68 8.26
N SER A 12 2.30 4.59 8.14
CA SER A 12 2.10 3.36 8.93
C SER A 12 2.28 3.53 10.44
N ILE A 13 3.00 4.56 10.90
CA ILE A 13 3.26 4.86 12.31
C ILE A 13 2.27 5.87 12.90
N SER A 14 1.27 6.30 12.14
CA SER A 14 0.14 7.11 12.62
C SER A 14 -0.83 6.27 13.47
N SER A 15 -1.78 6.93 14.13
CA SER A 15 -2.80 6.25 14.94
C SER A 15 -4.19 6.86 14.83
N ARG A 16 -4.32 8.19 14.82
CA ARG A 16 -5.60 8.89 14.95
C ARG A 16 -6.44 8.94 13.69
N ILE A 17 -5.85 8.67 12.54
CA ILE A 17 -6.55 8.62 11.26
C ILE A 17 -6.56 7.19 10.71
N GLU A 18 -7.48 6.91 9.80
CA GLU A 18 -7.45 5.70 9.01
C GLU A 18 -6.21 5.74 8.10
N LEU A 19 -5.44 4.67 8.09
CA LEU A 19 -4.46 4.45 7.04
C LEU A 19 -5.23 3.92 5.83
N GLU A 20 -5.32 4.74 4.81
CA GLU A 20 -6.13 4.49 3.62
C GLU A 20 -5.63 3.29 2.81
N LEU A 21 -6.46 2.81 1.88
CA LEU A 21 -6.13 1.64 1.09
C LEU A 21 -4.95 1.89 0.16
N HIS A 22 -3.98 1.00 0.21
CA HIS A 22 -2.79 1.08 -0.64
C HIS A 22 -2.15 -0.30 -0.86
N THR A 23 -1.33 -0.39 -1.90
CA THR A 23 -0.27 -1.38 -2.02
C THR A 23 1.02 -0.75 -1.50
N GLU A 24 1.86 -1.50 -0.78
CA GLU A 24 3.13 -0.99 -0.25
C GLU A 24 4.00 -0.42 -1.36
N GLN A 25 4.45 0.82 -1.18
CA GLN A 25 5.33 1.53 -2.11
C GLN A 25 4.78 1.53 -3.56
N ALA A 26 3.50 1.84 -3.73
CA ALA A 26 2.82 1.81 -5.03
C ALA A 26 3.53 2.60 -6.13
N PHE A 27 4.22 3.67 -5.77
CA PHE A 27 5.02 4.52 -6.67
C PHE A 27 6.36 3.87 -7.09
N SER A 28 6.86 2.85 -6.37
CA SER A 28 8.20 2.30 -6.56
C SER A 28 8.25 1.21 -7.63
N LYS A 29 9.30 1.25 -8.46
CA LYS A 29 9.62 0.18 -9.43
C LYS A 29 10.16 -1.09 -8.76
N VAL A 30 10.71 -0.95 -7.54
CA VAL A 30 11.30 -2.03 -6.74
C VAL A 30 10.44 -2.36 -5.52
N ARG A 31 9.14 -2.05 -5.58
CA ARG A 31 8.20 -2.36 -4.51
C ARG A 31 8.21 -3.85 -4.16
N PRO A 32 7.96 -4.19 -2.89
CA PRO A 32 7.96 -5.58 -2.45
C PRO A 32 6.79 -6.36 -3.06
N ASP A 33 7.02 -7.66 -3.30
CA ASP A 33 5.95 -8.59 -3.71
C ASP A 33 5.09 -9.02 -2.51
N ILE A 34 5.69 -9.10 -1.32
CA ILE A 34 5.03 -9.53 -0.09
C ILE A 34 5.27 -8.52 1.01
N LEU A 35 4.19 -8.17 1.70
CA LEU A 35 4.20 -7.51 3.00
C LEU A 35 3.98 -8.56 4.11
N SER A 36 4.84 -8.57 5.11
CA SER A 36 4.68 -9.38 6.32
C SER A 36 4.52 -8.48 7.54
N LEU A 37 3.51 -8.77 8.36
CA LEU A 37 3.23 -8.09 9.64
C LEU A 37 3.24 -9.12 10.77
N ALA A 38 4.27 -9.09 11.61
CA ALA A 38 4.34 -9.88 12.83
C ALA A 38 3.83 -9.05 14.01
N CYS A 39 2.81 -9.53 14.72
CA CYS A 39 2.21 -8.84 15.85
C CYS A 39 2.90 -9.22 17.15
N LEU A 40 3.68 -8.31 17.72
CA LEU A 40 4.29 -8.47 19.04
C LEU A 40 3.37 -7.95 20.15
N ARG A 41 2.48 -7.03 19.83
CA ARG A 41 1.41 -6.54 20.69
C ARG A 41 0.26 -6.01 19.84
N GLY A 42 -0.93 -6.57 20.04
CA GLY A 42 -2.16 -6.13 19.36
C GLY A 42 -2.79 -4.89 20.02
N ASP A 43 -3.79 -4.35 19.35
CA ASP A 43 -4.72 -3.35 19.88
C ASP A 43 -6.11 -3.65 19.33
N LYS A 44 -7.12 -3.70 20.22
CA LYS A 44 -8.50 -4.07 19.87
C LYS A 44 -9.17 -3.12 18.87
N GLU A 45 -8.74 -1.86 18.82
CA GLU A 45 -9.28 -0.83 17.92
C GLU A 45 -8.56 -0.82 16.57
N ALA A 46 -7.31 -1.30 16.53
CA ALA A 46 -6.48 -1.26 15.33
C ALA A 46 -6.75 -2.43 14.38
N ILE A 47 -7.84 -2.33 13.64
CA ILE A 47 -8.26 -3.33 12.64
C ILE A 47 -7.43 -3.17 11.37
N THR A 48 -6.83 -4.24 10.89
CA THR A 48 -6.21 -4.31 9.57
C THR A 48 -7.27 -4.69 8.55
N TYR A 49 -7.36 -3.93 7.46
CA TYR A 49 -8.29 -4.16 6.37
C TYR A 49 -7.54 -4.64 5.13
N ILE A 50 -8.13 -5.58 4.40
CA ILE A 50 -7.54 -6.15 3.18
C ILE A 50 -8.65 -6.31 2.15
N LEU A 51 -8.39 -5.89 0.90
CA LEU A 51 -9.24 -6.22 -0.24
C LEU A 51 -8.39 -6.88 -1.33
N PRO A 52 -8.54 -8.21 -1.53
CA PRO A 52 -7.93 -8.92 -2.64
C PRO A 52 -8.50 -8.47 -3.99
N VAL A 53 -7.66 -8.34 -5.00
CA VAL A 53 -8.06 -7.97 -6.37
C VAL A 53 -9.17 -8.87 -6.93
N ARG A 54 -9.14 -10.17 -6.61
CA ARG A 54 -10.18 -11.13 -7.03
C ARG A 54 -11.58 -10.80 -6.53
N ILE A 55 -11.69 -10.12 -5.37
CA ILE A 55 -12.98 -9.64 -4.86
C ILE A 55 -13.37 -8.39 -5.63
N LEU A 56 -12.47 -7.43 -5.78
CA LEU A 56 -12.70 -6.22 -6.55
C LEU A 56 -13.23 -6.52 -7.97
N LEU A 57 -12.62 -7.48 -8.66
CA LEU A 57 -13.01 -7.86 -10.03
C LEU A 57 -14.45 -8.37 -10.15
N GLN A 58 -15.07 -8.88 -9.09
CA GLN A 58 -16.46 -9.37 -9.10
C GLN A 58 -17.49 -8.25 -9.26
N TYR A 59 -17.10 -7.01 -8.92
CA TYR A 59 -17.96 -5.82 -8.91
C TYR A 59 -17.63 -4.83 -10.02
N LEU A 60 -16.66 -5.15 -10.86
CA LEU A 60 -16.27 -4.35 -12.02
C LEU A 60 -16.81 -4.94 -13.32
N SER A 61 -17.33 -4.10 -14.19
CA SER A 61 -17.70 -4.49 -15.56
C SER A 61 -16.46 -4.75 -16.41
N SER A 62 -16.64 -5.49 -17.52
CA SER A 62 -15.56 -5.74 -18.48
C SER A 62 -14.96 -4.44 -19.06
N LYS A 63 -15.76 -3.38 -19.20
CA LYS A 63 -15.28 -2.06 -19.66
C LYS A 63 -14.39 -1.40 -18.60
N GLU A 64 -14.76 -1.47 -17.34
CA GLU A 64 -13.97 -0.92 -16.23
C GLU A 64 -12.68 -1.69 -16.05
N ILE A 65 -12.71 -3.02 -16.16
CA ILE A 65 -11.50 -3.86 -16.12
C ILE A 65 -10.56 -3.51 -17.30
N ALA A 66 -11.12 -3.31 -18.50
CA ALA A 66 -10.31 -2.87 -19.65
C ALA A 66 -9.70 -1.49 -19.43
N LEU A 67 -10.49 -0.53 -18.92
CA LEU A 67 -10.01 0.81 -18.59
C LEU A 67 -8.85 0.74 -17.58
N LEU A 68 -8.98 -0.04 -16.50
CA LEU A 68 -7.97 -0.17 -15.46
C LEU A 68 -6.63 -0.77 -15.95
N ARG A 69 -6.59 -1.33 -17.16
CA ARG A 69 -5.38 -1.84 -17.80
C ARG A 69 -4.69 -0.84 -18.72
N GLU A 70 -5.33 0.29 -19.01
CA GLU A 70 -4.71 1.37 -19.76
C GLU A 70 -3.78 2.20 -18.86
N PRO A 71 -2.72 2.82 -19.39
CA PRO A 71 -1.83 3.67 -18.60
C PRO A 71 -2.42 5.07 -18.42
N LEU A 72 -3.48 5.19 -17.63
CA LEU A 72 -4.26 6.41 -17.43
C LEU A 72 -4.16 7.01 -16.03
N TRP A 73 -3.25 6.53 -15.19
CA TRP A 73 -3.04 7.06 -13.83
C TRP A 73 -1.61 7.48 -13.61
N LYS A 74 -1.47 8.45 -12.72
CA LYS A 74 -0.19 8.88 -12.16
C LYS A 74 -0.23 8.71 -10.66
N ILE A 75 0.93 8.58 -10.04
CA ILE A 75 1.07 8.36 -8.62
C ILE A 75 2.18 9.25 -8.06
N ASP A 76 1.91 9.94 -6.97
CA ASP A 76 2.89 10.74 -6.23
C ASP A 76 3.77 9.84 -5.36
N VAL A 77 4.90 10.34 -4.90
CA VAL A 77 5.80 9.65 -3.97
C VAL A 77 5.35 9.90 -2.54
N ASP A 78 5.30 8.83 -1.73
CA ASP A 78 4.91 8.89 -0.33
C ASP A 78 5.75 9.90 0.47
N LEU A 79 5.08 10.63 1.37
CA LEU A 79 5.68 11.69 2.19
C LEU A 79 6.88 11.19 3.01
N SER A 80 6.81 9.96 3.53
CA SER A 80 7.90 9.37 4.31
C SER A 80 9.19 9.19 3.51
N PHE A 81 9.09 9.01 2.20
CA PHE A 81 10.26 8.95 1.30
C PHE A 81 10.79 10.35 0.97
N LYS A 82 9.90 11.34 0.83
CA LYS A 82 10.30 12.73 0.59
C LYS A 82 11.06 13.35 1.75
N GLU A 83 10.66 13.06 2.99
CA GLU A 83 11.29 13.63 4.19
C GLU A 83 12.64 12.97 4.54
N TYR A 84 12.77 11.67 4.34
CA TYR A 84 13.96 10.89 4.72
C TYR A 84 14.90 10.59 3.55
N GLY A 85 14.41 10.67 2.32
CA GLY A 85 15.21 10.47 1.10
C GLY A 85 15.63 11.81 0.49
N LYS A 86 16.85 12.26 0.71
CA LYS A 86 17.43 13.45 0.03
C LYS A 86 17.49 13.33 -1.51
N GLU A 87 17.00 12.24 -2.05
CA GLU A 87 17.13 11.81 -3.44
C GLU A 87 15.83 11.96 -4.22
N PHE A 88 14.71 12.29 -3.55
CA PHE A 88 13.44 12.56 -4.21
C PHE A 88 13.28 14.05 -4.50
N ILE A 89 12.90 14.36 -5.73
CA ILE A 89 12.57 15.73 -6.15
C ILE A 89 11.17 16.05 -5.59
N GLU A 90 11.02 17.19 -4.92
CA GLU A 90 9.70 17.67 -4.48
C GLU A 90 8.73 17.72 -5.67
N GLY A 91 7.53 17.10 -5.50
CA GLY A 91 6.53 17.00 -6.56
C GLY A 91 6.84 15.96 -7.64
N GLU A 92 7.74 15.00 -7.39
CA GLU A 92 7.97 13.88 -8.30
C GLU A 92 6.71 13.03 -8.43
N ILE A 93 6.20 12.95 -9.67
CA ILE A 93 5.02 12.19 -10.05
C ILE A 93 5.46 11.09 -11.01
N ARG A 94 5.02 9.87 -10.77
CA ARG A 94 5.34 8.70 -11.59
C ARG A 94 4.15 8.26 -12.43
N GLY A 95 4.44 7.69 -13.56
CA GLY A 95 3.46 7.22 -14.52
C GLY A 95 3.67 7.83 -15.92
N PRO A 96 2.72 7.65 -16.86
CA PRO A 96 1.43 6.98 -16.63
C PRO A 96 1.57 5.47 -16.40
N ILE A 97 0.74 4.93 -15.51
CA ILE A 97 0.70 3.50 -15.15
C ILE A 97 -0.72 2.94 -15.26
N PRO A 98 -0.91 1.64 -15.52
CA PRO A 98 -2.18 0.97 -15.32
C PRO A 98 -2.37 0.63 -13.82
N ILE A 99 -3.63 0.57 -13.37
CA ILE A 99 -3.97 0.04 -12.04
C ILE A 99 -3.94 -1.49 -12.06
N LEU A 100 -4.47 -2.14 -13.12
CA LEU A 100 -4.41 -3.59 -13.30
C LEU A 100 -3.41 -3.95 -14.40
N TYR A 101 -2.56 -4.94 -14.15
CA TYR A 101 -1.55 -5.41 -15.13
C TYR A 101 -1.28 -6.91 -14.99
N GLY A 102 -0.45 -7.48 -15.87
CA GLY A 102 -0.17 -8.92 -15.89
C GLY A 102 -1.29 -9.76 -16.49
N SER A 103 -1.55 -10.95 -15.94
CA SER A 103 -2.57 -11.88 -16.45
C SER A 103 -3.96 -11.26 -16.49
N ILE A 104 -4.79 -11.69 -17.44
CA ILE A 104 -6.20 -11.29 -17.53
C ILE A 104 -7.01 -11.94 -16.41
N GLU A 105 -6.74 -13.22 -16.14
CA GLU A 105 -7.51 -14.03 -15.20
C GLU A 105 -7.12 -13.79 -13.74
N ASP A 106 -5.83 -13.47 -13.50
CA ASP A 106 -5.27 -13.22 -12.17
C ASP A 106 -4.32 -12.01 -12.23
N PRO A 107 -4.87 -10.80 -12.37
CA PRO A 107 -4.07 -9.59 -12.54
C PRO A 107 -3.36 -9.17 -11.25
N PHE A 108 -2.29 -8.43 -11.45
CA PHE A 108 -1.68 -7.63 -10.40
C PHE A 108 -2.38 -6.28 -10.28
N LEU A 109 -2.24 -5.66 -9.13
CA LEU A 109 -2.85 -4.40 -8.75
C LEU A 109 -1.79 -3.42 -8.24
N THR A 110 -1.90 -2.16 -8.66
CA THR A 110 -1.17 -1.03 -8.06
C THR A 110 -2.18 0.05 -7.71
N PHE A 111 -2.24 0.42 -6.45
CA PHE A 111 -3.18 1.44 -5.99
C PHE A 111 -2.67 2.09 -4.70
N ASP A 112 -2.93 3.37 -4.55
CA ASP A 112 -2.74 4.12 -3.31
C ASP A 112 -3.74 5.27 -3.29
N GLN A 113 -4.67 5.26 -2.34
CA GLN A 113 -5.79 6.21 -2.31
C GLN A 113 -5.32 7.65 -2.17
N ASP A 114 -4.29 7.87 -1.35
CA ASP A 114 -3.77 9.22 -1.05
C ASP A 114 -2.91 9.78 -2.19
N LEU A 115 -2.30 8.92 -2.99
CA LEU A 115 -1.25 9.32 -3.95
C LEU A 115 -1.65 9.19 -5.42
N ILE A 116 -2.68 8.39 -5.76
CA ILE A 116 -3.06 8.11 -7.15
C ILE A 116 -4.05 9.12 -7.67
N PHE A 117 -3.92 9.50 -8.95
CA PHE A 117 -4.89 10.35 -9.63
C PHE A 117 -5.04 9.98 -11.10
N GLY A 118 -6.25 10.17 -11.62
CA GLY A 118 -6.59 9.89 -13.01
C GLY A 118 -6.16 11.00 -13.95
N MET A 119 -5.79 10.65 -15.18
CA MET A 119 -5.42 11.60 -16.23
C MET A 119 -6.65 12.08 -17.03
N THR A 120 -7.79 11.42 -16.88
CA THR A 120 -9.07 11.76 -17.53
C THR A 120 -10.19 11.72 -16.50
N GLU A 121 -11.34 12.35 -16.80
CA GLU A 121 -12.51 12.30 -15.93
C GLU A 121 -13.00 10.86 -15.68
N GLU A 122 -12.91 9.99 -16.68
CA GLU A 122 -13.30 8.59 -16.56
C GLU A 122 -12.34 7.80 -15.66
N SER A 123 -11.01 8.01 -15.83
CA SER A 123 -10.00 7.39 -14.97
C SER A 123 -10.04 7.93 -13.54
N GLU A 124 -10.43 9.16 -13.32
CA GLU A 124 -10.64 9.72 -11.98
C GLU A 124 -11.88 9.10 -11.30
N LYS A 125 -12.99 8.95 -12.01
CA LYS A 125 -14.23 8.35 -11.47
C LYS A 125 -14.04 6.90 -11.01
N ILE A 126 -13.25 6.11 -11.70
CA ILE A 126 -13.04 4.71 -11.33
C ILE A 126 -12.24 4.56 -10.02
N ILE A 127 -11.40 5.55 -9.65
CA ILE A 127 -10.72 5.60 -8.36
C ILE A 127 -11.75 5.58 -7.23
N TYR A 128 -12.75 6.47 -7.28
CA TYR A 128 -13.81 6.53 -6.26
C TYR A 128 -14.59 5.24 -6.17
N LYS A 129 -14.88 4.59 -7.31
CA LYS A 129 -15.53 3.28 -7.31
C LYS A 129 -14.68 2.21 -6.61
N ILE A 130 -13.37 2.18 -6.84
CA ILE A 130 -12.46 1.23 -6.15
C ILE A 130 -12.47 1.49 -4.64
N ILE A 131 -12.46 2.75 -4.23
CA ILE A 131 -12.53 3.16 -2.82
C ILE A 131 -13.85 2.69 -2.19
N ASP A 132 -14.99 2.94 -2.84
CA ASP A 132 -16.30 2.50 -2.36
C ASP A 132 -16.36 0.97 -2.20
N LEU A 133 -15.89 0.23 -3.21
CA LEU A 133 -15.81 -1.22 -3.17
C LEU A 133 -14.88 -1.75 -2.07
N TYR A 134 -13.80 -1.04 -1.77
CA TYR A 134 -12.95 -1.39 -0.64
C TYR A 134 -13.72 -1.25 0.69
N TYR A 135 -14.39 -0.15 0.92
CA TYR A 135 -15.14 0.05 2.16
C TYR A 135 -16.29 -0.95 2.31
N GLU A 136 -16.92 -1.36 1.21
CA GLU A 136 -18.04 -2.30 1.23
C GLU A 136 -17.59 -3.77 1.41
N HIS A 137 -16.46 -4.15 0.82
CA HIS A 137 -16.08 -5.56 0.68
C HIS A 137 -14.75 -5.94 1.34
N ARG A 138 -14.10 -5.02 2.05
CA ARG A 138 -12.84 -5.29 2.75
C ARG A 138 -12.99 -6.34 3.84
N ILE A 139 -11.99 -7.19 3.94
CA ILE A 139 -11.87 -8.18 5.02
C ILE A 139 -11.23 -7.49 6.22
N SER A 140 -11.85 -7.61 7.39
CA SER A 140 -11.38 -7.05 8.64
C SER A 140 -10.63 -8.09 9.45
N TYR A 141 -9.44 -7.76 9.92
CA TYR A 141 -8.63 -8.63 10.76
C TYR A 141 -7.97 -7.85 11.91
N ASN A 142 -8.27 -8.25 13.16
CA ASN A 142 -7.63 -7.69 14.34
C ASN A 142 -6.44 -8.57 14.74
N LEU A 143 -5.23 -8.12 14.45
CA LEU A 143 -4.00 -8.83 14.76
C LEU A 143 -3.79 -8.97 16.27
N GLN A 144 -3.63 -10.20 16.75
CA GLN A 144 -3.34 -10.56 18.12
C GLN A 144 -1.84 -10.81 18.31
N GLU A 145 -1.36 -10.77 19.55
CA GLU A 145 0.02 -11.14 19.87
C GLU A 145 0.34 -12.57 19.39
N GLY A 146 1.42 -12.72 18.66
CA GLY A 146 1.86 -13.97 18.02
C GLY A 146 1.35 -14.18 16.59
N ASP A 147 0.40 -13.36 16.11
CA ASP A 147 -0.06 -13.47 14.72
C ASP A 147 1.02 -13.03 13.73
N LEU A 148 1.07 -13.74 12.61
CA LEU A 148 1.86 -13.41 11.44
C LEU A 148 0.94 -13.32 10.21
N LEU A 149 0.73 -12.12 9.70
CA LEU A 149 -0.07 -11.86 8.50
C LEU A 149 0.85 -11.62 7.30
N TRP A 150 0.62 -12.37 6.22
CA TRP A 150 1.28 -12.17 4.93
C TRP A 150 0.26 -11.71 3.89
N ILE A 151 0.61 -10.63 3.20
CA ILE A 151 -0.21 -10.04 2.13
C ILE A 151 0.58 -10.12 0.82
N ASP A 152 0.00 -10.72 -0.22
CA ASP A 152 0.51 -10.56 -1.59
C ASP A 152 0.26 -9.12 -2.03
N ASN A 153 1.29 -8.29 -1.92
CA ASN A 153 1.25 -6.85 -2.20
C ASN A 153 0.97 -6.53 -3.68
N ARG A 154 1.04 -7.54 -4.54
CA ARG A 154 0.70 -7.39 -5.97
C ARG A 154 -0.78 -7.65 -6.23
N ARG A 155 -1.52 -8.28 -5.29
CA ARG A 155 -2.89 -8.75 -5.47
C ARG A 155 -3.87 -8.28 -4.41
N ALA A 156 -3.44 -7.46 -3.46
CA ALA A 156 -4.32 -6.92 -2.45
C ALA A 156 -3.90 -5.51 -2.06
N VAL A 157 -4.89 -4.65 -1.90
CA VAL A 157 -4.74 -3.40 -1.16
C VAL A 157 -5.04 -3.65 0.31
N HIS A 158 -4.45 -2.88 1.18
CA HIS A 158 -4.67 -2.96 2.61
C HIS A 158 -4.69 -1.57 3.25
N GLY A 159 -5.17 -1.53 4.48
CA GLY A 159 -5.27 -0.32 5.26
C GLY A 159 -5.46 -0.66 6.74
N ARG A 160 -5.74 0.34 7.57
CA ARG A 160 -5.92 0.15 9.01
C ARG A 160 -6.89 1.18 9.56
N SER A 161 -7.80 0.75 10.46
CA SER A 161 -8.65 1.68 11.21
C SER A 161 -7.82 2.67 12.04
N PRO A 162 -8.34 3.85 12.37
CA PRO A 162 -7.78 4.66 13.45
C PRO A 162 -7.84 3.87 14.76
N PHE A 163 -6.97 4.19 15.70
CA PHE A 163 -6.97 3.68 17.05
C PHE A 163 -6.39 4.70 18.04
N SER A 164 -6.68 4.51 19.34
CA SER A 164 -6.25 5.43 20.38
C SER A 164 -4.94 4.99 21.00
N ALA A 165 -3.82 5.50 20.49
CA ALA A 165 -2.51 5.26 21.10
C ALA A 165 -2.37 6.05 22.40
N ARG A 166 -1.68 5.45 23.40
CA ARG A 166 -1.41 6.02 24.72
C ARG A 166 -0.04 6.65 24.85
N TYR A 167 0.90 6.23 23.99
CA TYR A 167 2.30 6.68 23.97
C TYR A 167 3.05 6.39 25.28
N ASP A 168 2.67 5.32 25.95
CA ASP A 168 3.23 4.87 27.24
C ASP A 168 4.26 3.72 27.08
N GLY A 169 4.63 3.37 25.84
CA GLY A 169 5.52 2.26 25.52
C GLY A 169 4.82 0.90 25.43
N TYR A 170 3.51 0.82 25.73
CA TYR A 170 2.71 -0.41 25.66
C TYR A 170 1.68 -0.39 24.53
N ASP A 171 1.80 0.52 23.60
CA ASP A 171 0.96 0.58 22.41
C ASP A 171 1.16 -0.60 21.45
N ARG A 172 0.27 -0.70 20.47
CA ARG A 172 0.37 -1.67 19.37
C ARG A 172 1.79 -1.72 18.81
N PHE A 173 2.33 -2.93 18.70
CA PHE A 173 3.67 -3.16 18.17
C PHE A 173 3.65 -4.24 17.09
N LEU A 174 3.76 -3.81 15.84
CA LEU A 174 4.00 -4.70 14.71
C LEU A 174 5.43 -4.56 14.21
N VAL A 175 6.02 -5.66 13.82
CA VAL A 175 7.22 -5.70 12.99
C VAL A 175 6.79 -5.90 11.56
N ARG A 176 7.15 -4.97 10.68
CA ARG A 176 6.92 -5.04 9.24
C ARG A 176 8.18 -5.51 8.54
N SER A 177 8.05 -6.45 7.63
CA SER A 177 9.11 -6.86 6.73
C SER A 177 8.58 -7.06 5.31
N PHE A 178 9.49 -6.98 4.35
CA PHE A 178 9.20 -7.09 2.93
C PHE A 178 9.94 -8.27 2.32
N ALA A 179 9.34 -8.88 1.31
CA ALA A 179 10.00 -9.91 0.53
C ALA A 179 9.71 -9.75 -0.98
N VAL A 180 10.61 -10.24 -1.79
CA VAL A 180 10.47 -10.34 -3.25
C VAL A 180 10.64 -11.78 -3.68
N TYR A 181 9.93 -12.18 -4.74
CA TYR A 181 10.05 -13.53 -5.29
C TYR A 181 11.34 -13.74 -6.08
N ASP A 182 11.88 -12.66 -6.65
CA ASP A 182 13.04 -12.73 -7.53
C ASP A 182 14.01 -11.59 -7.16
N TYR A 183 14.99 -11.93 -6.35
CA TYR A 183 16.02 -10.98 -5.90
C TYR A 183 16.86 -10.41 -7.05
N GLU A 184 17.14 -11.20 -8.09
CA GLU A 184 17.94 -10.73 -9.23
C GLU A 184 17.32 -9.53 -9.95
N LYS A 185 15.98 -9.42 -9.91
CA LYS A 185 15.27 -8.26 -10.50
C LYS A 185 15.49 -6.96 -9.74
N ILE A 186 15.80 -7.01 -8.45
CA ILE A 186 15.99 -5.83 -7.61
C ILE A 186 17.43 -5.64 -7.14
N LYS A 187 18.34 -6.55 -7.47
CA LYS A 187 19.73 -6.55 -7.03
C LYS A 187 20.47 -5.24 -7.35
N TYR A 188 20.18 -4.64 -8.50
CA TYR A 188 20.72 -3.34 -8.88
C TYR A 188 20.35 -2.21 -7.90
N ALA A 189 19.26 -2.37 -7.19
CA ALA A 189 18.78 -1.42 -6.21
C ALA A 189 19.36 -1.64 -4.78
N CYS A 190 20.27 -2.60 -4.64
CA CYS A 190 20.95 -2.92 -3.38
C CYS A 190 22.48 -2.66 -3.49
N PRO A 191 22.93 -1.41 -3.80
CA PRO A 191 24.32 -1.15 -4.17
C PRO A 191 25.29 -1.19 -2.99
N VAL A 192 24.82 -0.98 -1.76
CA VAL A 192 25.67 -0.84 -0.57
C VAL A 192 25.70 -2.12 0.25
N GLN A 193 24.56 -2.73 0.45
CA GLN A 193 24.41 -3.94 1.24
C GLN A 193 23.41 -4.86 0.59
N GLU A 194 23.73 -6.15 0.51
CA GLU A 194 22.83 -7.19 0.03
C GLU A 194 21.51 -7.16 0.81
N TYR A 195 20.39 -7.26 0.08
CA TYR A 195 19.01 -7.20 0.61
C TYR A 195 18.57 -5.83 1.20
N LEU A 196 19.41 -4.80 1.12
CA LEU A 196 19.04 -3.44 1.49
C LEU A 196 18.75 -2.60 0.23
N VAL A 197 17.48 -2.42 -0.09
CA VAL A 197 17.05 -1.58 -1.22
C VAL A 197 17.30 -0.11 -0.88
N SER A 198 18.02 0.58 -1.76
CA SER A 198 18.24 2.02 -1.62
C SER A 198 17.04 2.80 -2.12
N ALA A 199 16.63 3.83 -1.38
CA ALA A 199 15.49 4.69 -1.71
C ALA A 199 15.63 5.39 -3.08
N ILE A 200 16.86 5.61 -3.56
CA ILE A 200 17.12 6.24 -4.89
C ILE A 200 16.54 5.41 -6.07
N TYR A 201 16.25 4.15 -5.87
CA TYR A 201 15.67 3.28 -6.91
C TYR A 201 14.16 3.06 -6.76
N SER A 202 13.57 3.64 -5.73
CA SER A 202 12.14 3.55 -5.45
C SER A 202 11.28 4.41 -6.38
#